data_357de5f0fe9cbfadf596932b7cf2c30b
#
_entry.id   357de5f0fe9cbfadf596932b7cf2c30b
#
_cell.length_a   1.000
_cell.length_b   1.000
_cell.length_c   1.000
_cell.angle_alpha   90.00
_cell.angle_beta   90.00
_cell.angle_gamma   90.00
#
_symmetry.space_group_name_H-M   'P 1'
#
loop_
_entity.id
_entity.type
_entity.pdbx_description
1 polymer ?
#
loop_
_entity_poly.entity_id
_entity_poly.type
_entity_poly.pdbx_seq_one_letter_code
_entity_poly.pdbx_strand_id
1 'polypeptide(L)'
;TGKPYKDDPAIFSWQIGNEPRCFRADAEGQDAFVDYMWTTAALIKSIDPNHMVSSGSEGSAGCENSLELWERIHSCPDIDYMNIHIWPYNWSWVRENTLNTNLPIAIANTDEYIDNHLKIASKYGKPVVLEEFGFPRDDFQFKKGTPTTARDEYYSYVFARLLKAQEAGEPLKGVNFWGWGGFAEQSEQNEFWKPGDD
;
A
#
# COMPACT_ATOMS: atom_id res chain seq x y z
N THR A 1 6.31 -3.43 30.06
CA THR A 1 7.36 -4.49 30.01
C THR A 1 8.75 -3.95 30.35
N GLY A 2 8.96 -2.62 30.34
CA GLY A 2 10.25 -1.98 30.62
C GLY A 2 11.30 -2.13 29.50
N LYS A 3 10.95 -2.78 28.39
CA LYS A 3 11.82 -2.92 27.22
C LYS A 3 11.53 -1.78 26.24
N PRO A 4 12.54 -1.00 25.80
CA PRO A 4 12.36 -0.01 24.76
C PRO A 4 11.89 -0.65 23.46
N TYR A 5 11.04 0.02 22.68
CA TYR A 5 10.54 -0.49 21.41
C TYR A 5 11.66 -0.80 20.41
N LYS A 6 12.73 0.00 20.39
CA LYS A 6 13.88 -0.26 19.52
C LYS A 6 14.62 -1.59 19.81
N ASP A 7 14.36 -2.21 20.95
CA ASP A 7 14.95 -3.49 21.35
C ASP A 7 13.93 -4.63 21.28
N ASP A 8 12.71 -4.38 20.81
CA ASP A 8 11.64 -5.37 20.73
C ASP A 8 11.63 -6.09 19.38
N PRO A 9 12.02 -7.37 19.30
CA PRO A 9 12.06 -8.12 18.04
C PRO A 9 10.69 -8.42 17.43
N ALA A 10 9.59 -8.07 18.11
CA ALA A 10 8.25 -8.17 17.56
C ALA A 10 7.92 -7.01 16.60
N ILE A 11 8.70 -5.92 16.65
CA ILE A 11 8.56 -4.81 15.71
C ILE A 11 9.35 -5.15 14.44
N PHE A 12 8.71 -5.06 13.29
CA PHE A 12 9.32 -5.31 11.99
C PHE A 12 9.94 -4.04 11.40
N SER A 13 9.15 -2.98 11.38
CA SER A 13 9.55 -1.69 10.80
C SER A 13 8.77 -0.54 11.41
N TRP A 14 9.28 0.67 11.21
CA TRP A 14 8.62 1.95 11.46
C TRP A 14 8.17 2.55 10.15
N GLN A 15 6.96 3.05 10.11
CA GLN A 15 6.45 3.82 8.98
C GLN A 15 6.33 5.29 9.38
N ILE A 16 6.73 6.19 8.47
CA ILE A 16 6.68 7.64 8.72
C ILE A 16 5.25 8.11 8.89
N GLY A 17 4.33 7.54 8.10
CA GLY A 17 2.90 7.83 8.23
C GLY A 17 2.06 6.85 7.41
N ASN A 18 0.74 6.91 7.58
CA ASN A 18 -0.19 6.23 6.68
C ASN A 18 -0.53 7.15 5.53
N GLU A 19 -0.21 6.74 4.30
CA GLU A 19 -0.50 7.47 3.06
C GLU A 19 -0.11 8.96 3.10
N PRO A 20 1.14 9.29 3.49
CA PRO A 20 1.55 10.67 3.52
C PRO A 20 1.50 11.29 2.12
N ARG A 21 0.95 12.51 2.02
CA ARG A 21 0.73 13.20 0.75
C ARG A 21 1.35 14.59 0.73
N CYS A 22 1.87 14.97 -0.41
CA CYS A 22 2.46 16.28 -0.63
C CYS A 22 1.40 17.41 -0.67
N PHE A 23 0.26 17.17 -1.31
CA PHE A 23 -0.78 18.17 -1.60
C PHE A 23 -0.27 19.42 -2.33
N ARG A 24 0.89 19.35 -2.95
CA ARG A 24 1.53 20.46 -3.69
C ARG A 24 2.14 19.93 -5.00
N ALA A 25 1.76 20.54 -6.11
CA ALA A 25 2.31 20.21 -7.42
C ALA A 25 3.54 21.04 -7.80
N ASP A 26 3.83 22.12 -7.06
CA ASP A 26 5.00 22.98 -7.30
C ASP A 26 6.29 22.37 -6.73
N ALA A 27 7.40 22.73 -7.32
CA ALA A 27 8.71 22.18 -6.95
C ALA A 27 9.08 22.45 -5.49
N GLU A 28 8.77 23.64 -4.95
CA GLU A 28 9.08 24.00 -3.58
C GLU A 28 8.33 23.09 -2.59
N GLY A 29 7.03 22.83 -2.84
CA GLY A 29 6.24 21.94 -2.00
C GLY A 29 6.71 20.50 -2.08
N GLN A 30 7.08 20.02 -3.28
CA GLN A 30 7.63 18.68 -3.46
C GLN A 30 9.00 18.53 -2.80
N ASP A 31 9.88 19.52 -2.89
CA ASP A 31 11.19 19.53 -2.23
C ASP A 31 11.02 19.48 -0.70
N ALA A 32 10.13 20.29 -0.15
CA ALA A 32 9.83 20.27 1.29
C ALA A 32 9.26 18.92 1.75
N PHE A 33 8.45 18.26 0.93
CA PHE A 33 7.92 16.93 1.23
C PHE A 33 9.01 15.87 1.21
N VAL A 34 9.91 15.89 0.23
CA VAL A 34 11.08 14.99 0.19
C VAL A 34 11.97 15.21 1.41
N ASP A 35 12.29 16.47 1.75
CA ASP A 35 13.10 16.81 2.92
C ASP A 35 12.46 16.32 4.22
N TYR A 36 11.14 16.46 4.36
CA TYR A 36 10.40 15.93 5.51
C TYR A 36 10.57 14.42 5.63
N MET A 37 10.38 13.69 4.52
CA MET A 37 10.51 12.23 4.50
C MET A 37 11.93 11.77 4.86
N TRP A 38 12.93 12.41 4.27
CA TRP A 38 14.33 12.05 4.49
C TRP A 38 14.78 12.37 5.91
N THR A 39 14.47 13.57 6.41
CA THR A 39 14.85 13.97 7.77
C THR A 39 14.15 13.14 8.83
N THR A 40 12.90 12.75 8.58
CA THR A 40 12.16 11.88 9.50
C THR A 40 12.73 10.46 9.50
N ALA A 41 13.07 9.90 8.34
CA ALA A 41 13.71 8.59 8.25
C ALA A 41 15.06 8.58 9.00
N ALA A 42 15.90 9.59 8.76
CA ALA A 42 17.18 9.76 9.46
C ALA A 42 16.99 9.90 10.98
N LEU A 43 15.98 10.65 11.43
CA LEU A 43 15.66 10.78 12.85
C LEU A 43 15.29 9.42 13.46
N ILE A 44 14.42 8.65 12.80
CA ILE A 44 14.04 7.32 13.27
C ILE A 44 15.28 6.43 13.38
N LYS A 45 16.12 6.37 12.34
CA LYS A 45 17.37 5.58 12.34
C LYS A 45 18.34 6.00 13.41
N SER A 46 18.39 7.28 13.77
CA SER A 46 19.25 7.78 14.86
C SER A 46 18.80 7.30 16.26
N ILE A 47 17.52 7.00 16.42
CA ILE A 47 16.91 6.53 17.66
C ILE A 47 16.89 5.00 17.71
N ASP A 48 16.52 4.40 16.57
CA ASP A 48 16.35 2.95 16.41
C ASP A 48 17.12 2.45 15.18
N PRO A 49 18.37 2.04 15.34
CA PRO A 49 19.16 1.46 14.26
C PRO A 49 18.84 -0.02 13.99
N ASN A 50 17.97 -0.64 14.78
CA ASN A 50 17.73 -2.09 14.71
C ASN A 50 16.59 -2.46 13.75
N HIS A 51 15.59 -1.58 13.60
CA HIS A 51 14.41 -1.85 12.79
C HIS A 51 14.46 -1.13 11.44
N MET A 52 13.73 -1.68 10.49
CA MET A 52 13.58 -1.06 9.17
C MET A 52 12.72 0.20 9.26
N VAL A 53 12.91 1.08 8.29
CA VAL A 53 12.10 2.29 8.10
C VAL A 53 11.50 2.29 6.70
N SER A 54 10.27 2.72 6.60
CA SER A 54 9.54 2.86 5.35
C SER A 54 8.68 4.13 5.37
N SER A 55 8.24 4.58 4.21
CA SER A 55 7.48 5.81 4.08
C SER A 55 6.00 5.67 4.45
N GLY A 56 5.42 4.50 4.22
CA GLY A 56 3.97 4.26 4.27
C GLY A 56 3.20 4.87 3.09
N SER A 57 3.87 5.10 1.96
CA SER A 57 3.32 5.77 0.77
C SER A 57 2.40 4.85 -0.04
N GLU A 58 1.33 5.42 -0.63
CA GLU A 58 0.51 4.73 -1.63
C GLU A 58 1.27 4.42 -2.95
N GLY A 59 2.45 4.98 -3.14
CA GLY A 59 3.11 4.98 -4.44
C GLY A 59 2.93 6.31 -5.18
N SER A 60 2.94 6.27 -6.51
CA SER A 60 2.75 7.49 -7.32
C SER A 60 1.40 8.16 -7.08
N ALA A 61 0.34 7.41 -6.75
CA ALA A 61 -0.98 7.97 -6.45
C ALA A 61 -0.94 8.94 -5.26
N GLY A 62 -0.17 8.63 -4.20
CA GLY A 62 0.05 9.51 -3.05
C GLY A 62 1.07 10.62 -3.32
N CYS A 63 1.77 10.57 -4.44
CA CYS A 63 2.82 11.51 -4.84
C CYS A 63 2.39 12.37 -6.04
N GLU A 64 1.19 12.95 -6.02
CA GLU A 64 0.63 13.79 -7.10
C GLU A 64 0.63 13.08 -8.48
N ASN A 65 0.46 11.75 -8.49
CA ASN A 65 0.59 10.86 -9.66
C ASN A 65 1.99 10.90 -10.31
N SER A 66 3.02 11.27 -9.56
CA SER A 66 4.40 11.38 -10.01
C SER A 66 5.25 10.21 -9.53
N LEU A 67 5.68 9.36 -10.45
CA LEU A 67 6.69 8.34 -10.19
C LEU A 67 8.04 8.95 -9.81
N GLU A 68 8.37 10.13 -10.37
CA GLU A 68 9.60 10.85 -10.04
C GLU A 68 9.61 11.31 -8.57
N LEU A 69 8.50 11.89 -8.09
CA LEU A 69 8.41 12.30 -6.68
C LEU A 69 8.49 11.08 -5.75
N TRP A 70 7.82 9.98 -6.10
CA TRP A 70 7.92 8.74 -5.34
C TRP A 70 9.35 8.17 -5.36
N GLU A 71 10.05 8.21 -6.51
CA GLU A 71 11.44 7.81 -6.62
C GLU A 71 12.35 8.66 -5.72
N ARG A 72 12.18 9.99 -5.75
CA ARG A 72 12.96 10.93 -4.92
C ARG A 72 12.82 10.62 -3.43
N ILE A 73 11.61 10.34 -2.95
CA ILE A 73 11.39 9.97 -1.54
C ILE A 73 12.14 8.67 -1.22
N HIS A 74 11.97 7.64 -2.05
CA HIS A 74 12.48 6.32 -1.76
C HIS A 74 13.96 6.11 -2.12
N SER A 75 14.60 7.07 -2.78
CA SER A 75 16.06 7.09 -2.95
C SER A 75 16.82 7.38 -1.64
N CYS A 76 16.12 7.82 -0.58
CA CYS A 76 16.67 8.02 0.76
C CYS A 76 17.38 6.75 1.27
N PRO A 77 18.66 6.82 1.69
CA PRO A 77 19.38 5.65 2.18
C PRO A 77 18.80 5.09 3.49
N ASP A 78 18.11 5.92 4.28
CA ASP A 78 17.50 5.55 5.56
C ASP A 78 16.09 4.94 5.41
N ILE A 79 15.55 4.87 4.20
CA ILE A 79 14.33 4.13 3.86
C ILE A 79 14.75 2.75 3.33
N ASP A 80 14.44 1.69 4.06
CA ASP A 80 14.93 0.34 3.78
C ASP A 80 14.14 -0.37 2.68
N TYR A 81 12.84 -0.11 2.57
CA TYR A 81 11.97 -0.69 1.56
C TYR A 81 10.92 0.31 1.08
N MET A 82 10.38 0.08 -0.09
CA MET A 82 9.44 0.96 -0.76
C MET A 82 8.01 0.44 -0.60
N ASN A 83 7.05 1.35 -0.47
CA ASN A 83 5.63 1.03 -0.28
C ASN A 83 4.81 1.44 -1.47
N ILE A 84 3.78 0.65 -1.76
CA ILE A 84 2.67 1.00 -2.63
C ILE A 84 1.36 0.48 -2.02
N HIS A 85 0.26 1.17 -2.29
CA HIS A 85 -1.11 0.72 -2.02
C HIS A 85 -1.88 0.68 -3.33
N ILE A 86 -2.91 -0.15 -3.43
CA ILE A 86 -3.72 -0.25 -4.65
C ILE A 86 -5.19 -0.43 -4.28
N TRP A 87 -5.98 0.59 -4.63
CA TRP A 87 -7.40 0.66 -4.32
C TRP A 87 -8.25 0.83 -5.58
N PRO A 88 -8.57 -0.24 -6.32
CA PRO A 88 -9.26 -0.16 -7.60
C PRO A 88 -10.60 0.59 -7.57
N TYR A 89 -11.36 0.43 -6.48
CA TYR A 89 -12.62 1.13 -6.30
C TYR A 89 -12.41 2.62 -6.01
N ASN A 90 -11.54 2.95 -5.07
CA ASN A 90 -11.25 4.34 -4.68
C ASN A 90 -10.65 5.14 -5.84
N TRP A 91 -9.87 4.49 -6.68
CA TRP A 91 -9.27 5.10 -7.87
C TRP A 91 -10.15 5.04 -9.12
N SER A 92 -11.42 4.62 -8.95
CA SER A 92 -12.42 4.56 -10.03
C SER A 92 -12.07 3.65 -11.20
N TRP A 93 -11.21 2.64 -11.00
CA TRP A 93 -10.97 1.60 -11.99
C TRP A 93 -12.18 0.66 -12.12
N VAL A 94 -12.90 0.50 -11.01
CA VAL A 94 -14.20 -0.17 -10.94
C VAL A 94 -15.20 0.72 -10.21
N ARG A 95 -16.49 0.44 -10.37
CA ARG A 95 -17.62 1.12 -9.70
C ARG A 95 -18.61 0.09 -9.21
N GLU A 96 -19.53 0.47 -8.33
CA GLU A 96 -20.56 -0.40 -7.75
C GLU A 96 -21.22 -1.35 -8.75
N ASN A 97 -21.61 -0.83 -9.90
CA ASN A 97 -22.30 -1.60 -10.96
C ASN A 97 -21.35 -2.23 -11.98
N THR A 98 -20.05 -2.17 -11.80
CA THR A 98 -19.04 -2.70 -12.73
C THR A 98 -17.97 -3.55 -12.06
N LEU A 99 -18.15 -3.94 -10.80
CA LEU A 99 -17.14 -4.70 -10.04
C LEU A 99 -16.69 -5.95 -10.79
N ASN A 100 -17.64 -6.75 -11.27
CA ASN A 100 -17.35 -7.98 -12.01
C ASN A 100 -16.91 -7.71 -13.45
N THR A 101 -17.61 -6.79 -14.16
CA THR A 101 -17.34 -6.55 -15.58
C THR A 101 -16.02 -5.83 -15.85
N ASN A 102 -15.59 -4.96 -14.94
CA ASN A 102 -14.35 -4.20 -15.04
C ASN A 102 -13.19 -4.84 -14.24
N LEU A 103 -13.39 -6.00 -13.64
CA LEU A 103 -12.32 -6.70 -12.93
C LEU A 103 -11.06 -6.92 -13.80
N PRO A 104 -11.16 -7.32 -15.08
CA PRO A 104 -9.98 -7.43 -15.94
C PRO A 104 -9.23 -6.10 -16.13
N ILE A 105 -9.93 -4.98 -16.12
CA ILE A 105 -9.34 -3.63 -16.20
C ILE A 105 -8.61 -3.32 -14.89
N ALA A 106 -9.21 -3.61 -13.75
CA ALA A 106 -8.59 -3.42 -12.45
C ALA A 106 -7.30 -4.25 -12.32
N ILE A 107 -7.32 -5.49 -12.78
CA ILE A 107 -6.15 -6.38 -12.81
C ILE A 107 -5.04 -5.80 -13.70
N ALA A 108 -5.37 -5.37 -14.92
CA ALA A 108 -4.37 -4.79 -15.83
C ALA A 108 -3.75 -3.51 -15.27
N ASN A 109 -4.55 -2.63 -14.67
CA ASN A 109 -4.06 -1.42 -14.03
C ASN A 109 -3.19 -1.72 -12.80
N THR A 110 -3.54 -2.77 -12.04
CA THR A 110 -2.74 -3.25 -10.91
C THR A 110 -1.37 -3.72 -11.37
N ASP A 111 -1.28 -4.50 -12.45
CA ASP A 111 -0.01 -4.93 -13.04
C ASP A 111 0.84 -3.75 -13.48
N GLU A 112 0.27 -2.85 -14.24
CA GLU A 112 0.97 -1.66 -14.71
C GLU A 112 1.50 -0.81 -13.54
N TYR A 113 0.67 -0.63 -12.50
CA TYR A 113 1.08 0.12 -11.32
C TYR A 113 2.24 -0.56 -10.60
N ILE A 114 2.13 -1.85 -10.32
CA ILE A 114 3.21 -2.64 -9.71
C ILE A 114 4.48 -2.55 -10.56
N ASP A 115 4.39 -2.86 -11.85
CA ASP A 115 5.55 -2.92 -12.75
C ASP A 115 6.30 -1.59 -12.84
N ASN A 116 5.59 -0.47 -12.86
CA ASN A 116 6.21 0.86 -12.91
C ASN A 116 7.01 1.16 -11.62
N HIS A 117 6.51 0.76 -10.45
CA HIS A 117 7.21 0.93 -9.18
C HIS A 117 8.38 -0.06 -9.05
N LEU A 118 8.25 -1.31 -9.51
CA LEU A 118 9.33 -2.28 -9.49
C LEU A 118 10.51 -1.89 -10.37
N LYS A 119 10.26 -1.24 -11.51
CA LYS A 119 11.34 -0.68 -12.37
C LYS A 119 12.20 0.33 -11.61
N ILE A 120 11.58 1.19 -10.81
CA ILE A 120 12.28 2.16 -9.98
C ILE A 120 13.03 1.46 -8.84
N ALA A 121 12.34 0.58 -8.12
CA ALA A 121 12.93 -0.16 -7.00
C ALA A 121 14.19 -0.93 -7.41
N SER A 122 14.17 -1.52 -8.60
CA SER A 122 15.33 -2.24 -9.16
C SER A 122 16.58 -1.35 -9.33
N LYS A 123 16.42 -0.05 -9.59
CA LYS A 123 17.56 0.89 -9.70
C LYS A 123 18.29 1.04 -8.35
N TYR A 124 17.56 0.93 -7.25
CA TYR A 124 18.08 1.13 -5.90
C TYR A 124 18.37 -0.17 -5.16
N GLY A 125 18.01 -1.32 -5.76
CA GLY A 125 18.14 -2.62 -5.11
C GLY A 125 17.27 -2.76 -3.87
N LYS A 126 16.17 -2.01 -3.78
CA LYS A 126 15.25 -2.03 -2.63
C LYS A 126 14.04 -2.93 -2.89
N PRO A 127 13.56 -3.65 -1.86
CA PRO A 127 12.30 -4.39 -1.97
C PRO A 127 11.11 -3.43 -2.02
N VAL A 128 10.01 -3.90 -2.64
CA VAL A 128 8.70 -3.24 -2.63
C VAL A 128 7.71 -4.12 -1.88
N VAL A 129 6.89 -3.51 -1.06
CA VAL A 129 5.75 -4.15 -0.40
C VAL A 129 4.47 -3.43 -0.84
N LEU A 130 3.53 -4.20 -1.37
CA LEU A 130 2.14 -3.75 -1.55
C LEU A 130 1.47 -3.86 -0.18
N GLU A 131 1.46 -2.76 0.58
CA GLU A 131 1.06 -2.78 1.99
C GLU A 131 -0.45 -2.73 2.21
N GLU A 132 -1.16 -2.18 1.24
CA GLU A 132 -2.61 -2.17 1.25
C GLU A 132 -3.16 -2.49 -0.14
N PHE A 133 -4.10 -3.39 -0.19
CA PHE A 133 -4.98 -3.56 -1.33
C PHE A 133 -6.32 -4.12 -0.86
N GLY A 134 -7.36 -3.82 -1.60
CA GLY A 134 -8.68 -4.31 -1.29
C GLY A 134 -9.61 -4.26 -2.50
N PHE A 135 -10.71 -4.98 -2.39
CA PHE A 135 -11.75 -5.00 -3.42
C PHE A 135 -13.12 -5.19 -2.76
N PRO A 136 -14.18 -4.46 -3.16
CA PRO A 136 -15.50 -4.60 -2.56
C PRO A 136 -16.13 -5.98 -2.79
N ARG A 137 -17.11 -6.34 -1.97
CA ARG A 137 -18.03 -7.46 -2.26
C ARG A 137 -18.84 -7.17 -3.51
N ASP A 138 -19.36 -8.22 -4.14
CA ASP A 138 -20.23 -8.11 -5.30
C ASP A 138 -21.41 -7.14 -5.01
N ASP A 139 -21.78 -6.37 -6.02
CA ASP A 139 -22.82 -5.31 -5.92
C ASP A 139 -22.59 -4.29 -4.79
N PHE A 140 -21.32 -4.11 -4.37
CA PHE A 140 -20.95 -3.20 -3.30
C PHE A 140 -21.68 -3.47 -1.97
N GLN A 141 -21.91 -4.75 -1.68
CA GLN A 141 -22.61 -5.16 -0.47
C GLN A 141 -21.64 -5.26 0.71
N PHE A 142 -22.14 -5.00 1.92
CA PHE A 142 -21.37 -5.10 3.17
C PHE A 142 -21.89 -6.23 4.09
N LYS A 143 -23.07 -6.75 3.78
CA LYS A 143 -23.73 -7.72 4.66
C LYS A 143 -23.07 -9.09 4.58
N LYS A 144 -22.87 -9.71 5.74
CA LYS A 144 -22.35 -11.07 5.85
C LYS A 144 -23.14 -12.05 4.98
N GLY A 145 -22.41 -12.91 4.26
CA GLY A 145 -22.99 -13.91 3.35
C GLY A 145 -23.35 -13.39 1.97
N THR A 146 -23.12 -12.12 1.66
CA THR A 146 -23.19 -11.63 0.28
C THR A 146 -21.99 -12.14 -0.52
N PRO A 147 -22.16 -12.34 -1.87
CA PRO A 147 -21.09 -12.86 -2.71
C PRO A 147 -19.81 -12.01 -2.69
N THR A 148 -18.67 -12.66 -2.91
CA THR A 148 -17.34 -12.06 -2.94
C THR A 148 -16.58 -12.43 -4.21
N THR A 149 -17.29 -12.77 -5.29
CA THR A 149 -16.73 -13.38 -6.49
C THR A 149 -15.58 -12.56 -7.09
N ALA A 150 -15.83 -11.27 -7.36
CA ALA A 150 -14.82 -10.38 -7.93
C ALA A 150 -13.69 -10.11 -6.93
N ARG A 151 -14.00 -9.96 -5.64
CA ARG A 151 -13.01 -9.77 -4.58
C ARG A 151 -12.07 -10.97 -4.47
N ASP A 152 -12.62 -12.17 -4.42
CA ASP A 152 -11.83 -13.39 -4.26
C ASP A 152 -10.93 -13.63 -5.49
N GLU A 153 -11.41 -13.31 -6.69
CA GLU A 153 -10.61 -13.37 -7.91
C GLU A 153 -9.49 -12.33 -7.90
N TYR A 154 -9.78 -11.08 -7.51
CA TYR A 154 -8.78 -10.02 -7.40
C TYR A 154 -7.70 -10.35 -6.36
N TYR A 155 -8.08 -10.84 -5.18
CA TYR A 155 -7.15 -11.25 -4.13
C TYR A 155 -6.27 -12.42 -4.59
N SER A 156 -6.88 -13.43 -5.20
CA SER A 156 -6.16 -14.58 -5.76
C SER A 156 -5.13 -14.13 -6.80
N TYR A 157 -5.50 -13.16 -7.64
CA TYR A 157 -4.61 -12.56 -8.62
C TYR A 157 -3.42 -11.84 -7.95
N VAL A 158 -3.64 -10.99 -6.95
CA VAL A 158 -2.56 -10.25 -6.26
C VAL A 158 -1.59 -11.21 -5.58
N PHE A 159 -2.08 -12.25 -4.90
CA PHE A 159 -1.21 -13.27 -4.30
C PHE A 159 -0.43 -14.05 -5.35
N ALA A 160 -1.06 -14.40 -6.48
CA ALA A 160 -0.37 -15.06 -7.58
C ALA A 160 0.71 -14.16 -8.21
N ARG A 161 0.47 -12.84 -8.30
CA ARG A 161 1.46 -11.86 -8.78
C ARG A 161 2.68 -11.79 -7.86
N LEU A 162 2.48 -11.86 -6.54
CA LEU A 162 3.59 -11.95 -5.58
C LEU A 162 4.42 -13.22 -5.81
N LEU A 163 3.78 -14.39 -5.91
CA LEU A 163 4.49 -15.66 -6.14
C LEU A 163 5.29 -15.62 -7.43
N LYS A 164 4.70 -15.13 -8.52
CA LYS A 164 5.39 -14.94 -9.80
C LYS A 164 6.61 -14.01 -9.67
N ALA A 165 6.47 -12.91 -8.92
CA ALA A 165 7.59 -12.00 -8.67
C ALA A 165 8.73 -12.66 -7.89
N GLN A 166 8.40 -13.48 -6.90
CA GLN A 166 9.39 -14.24 -6.13
C GLN A 166 10.15 -15.24 -7.00
N GLU A 167 9.44 -15.98 -7.86
CA GLU A 167 10.03 -16.92 -8.81
C GLU A 167 10.95 -16.23 -9.82
N ALA A 168 10.55 -15.04 -10.29
CA ALA A 168 11.33 -14.25 -11.24
C ALA A 168 12.46 -13.43 -10.60
N GLY A 169 12.58 -13.42 -9.26
CA GLY A 169 13.57 -12.61 -8.57
C GLY A 169 13.28 -11.11 -8.58
N GLU A 170 12.04 -10.70 -8.89
CA GLU A 170 11.61 -9.31 -8.87
C GLU A 170 11.61 -8.70 -7.46
N PRO A 171 11.68 -7.38 -7.33
CA PRO A 171 11.74 -6.73 -6.02
C PRO A 171 10.41 -6.71 -5.22
N LEU A 172 9.27 -7.18 -5.76
CA LEU A 172 8.05 -7.36 -4.98
C LEU A 172 8.26 -8.46 -3.94
N LYS A 173 8.24 -8.12 -2.65
CA LYS A 173 8.59 -9.05 -1.56
C LYS A 173 7.47 -9.32 -0.57
N GLY A 174 6.39 -8.57 -0.61
CA GLY A 174 5.24 -8.78 0.26
C GLY A 174 3.98 -8.10 -0.26
N VAL A 175 2.84 -8.63 0.16
CA VAL A 175 1.52 -8.05 -0.06
C VAL A 175 0.68 -8.20 1.21
N ASN A 176 -0.06 -7.16 1.58
CA ASN A 176 -1.01 -7.18 2.70
C ASN A 176 -2.36 -6.67 2.20
N PHE A 177 -3.41 -7.44 2.41
CA PHE A 177 -4.76 -6.92 2.18
C PHE A 177 -5.22 -6.04 3.34
N TRP A 178 -6.09 -5.08 3.05
CA TRP A 178 -6.67 -4.20 4.04
C TRP A 178 -8.22 -4.18 3.89
N GLY A 179 -9.05 -4.40 4.94
CA GLY A 179 -8.57 -4.72 6.31
C GLY A 179 -9.15 -6.04 6.79
N TRP A 180 -8.63 -6.46 7.92
CA TRP A 180 -9.09 -7.67 8.58
C TRP A 180 -10.09 -7.33 9.70
N GLY A 181 -11.38 -7.58 9.48
CA GLY A 181 -12.45 -7.36 10.47
C GLY A 181 -12.61 -8.50 11.49
N GLY A 182 -11.92 -9.63 11.29
CA GLY A 182 -12.05 -10.80 12.15
C GLY A 182 -13.43 -11.42 12.09
N PHE A 183 -14.11 -11.45 13.22
CA PHE A 183 -15.48 -11.93 13.35
C PHE A 183 -16.53 -10.81 13.45
N ALA A 184 -16.12 -9.57 13.16
CA ALA A 184 -17.02 -8.42 13.13
C ALA A 184 -18.12 -8.62 12.07
N GLU A 185 -19.30 -8.10 12.36
CA GLU A 185 -20.43 -8.12 11.45
C GLU A 185 -20.99 -6.71 11.34
N GLN A 186 -21.31 -6.32 10.10
CA GLN A 186 -21.99 -5.06 9.86
C GLN A 186 -23.33 -5.02 10.65
N SER A 187 -23.59 -3.92 11.35
CA SER A 187 -24.92 -3.72 11.94
C SER A 187 -25.94 -3.42 10.83
N GLU A 188 -27.16 -3.97 10.96
CA GLU A 188 -28.22 -3.77 9.96
C GLU A 188 -28.61 -2.30 9.72
N GLN A 189 -28.17 -1.39 10.61
CA GLN A 189 -28.45 0.04 10.55
C GLN A 189 -27.34 0.87 9.89
N ASN A 190 -26.23 0.24 9.50
CA ASN A 190 -25.09 0.93 8.91
C ASN A 190 -25.19 0.95 7.39
N GLU A 191 -25.34 2.12 6.82
CA GLU A 191 -25.16 2.37 5.38
C GLU A 191 -23.69 2.63 5.00
N PHE A 192 -22.85 2.93 5.99
CA PHE A 192 -21.42 3.23 5.82
C PHE A 192 -20.60 2.37 6.76
N TRP A 193 -19.39 2.06 6.33
CA TRP A 193 -18.43 1.35 7.15
C TRP A 193 -18.17 2.08 8.48
N LYS A 194 -18.15 1.32 9.56
CA LYS A 194 -17.76 1.78 10.89
C LYS A 194 -16.72 0.85 11.49
N PRO A 195 -15.91 1.31 12.46
CA PRO A 195 -15.03 0.43 13.20
C PRO A 195 -15.78 -0.79 13.76
N GLY A 196 -15.33 -1.98 13.37
CA GLY A 196 -15.95 -3.25 13.71
C GLY A 196 -16.85 -3.85 12.61
N ASP A 197 -17.06 -3.17 11.50
CA ASP A 197 -17.67 -3.73 10.31
C ASP A 197 -16.66 -4.60 9.54
N ASP A 198 -17.17 -5.70 8.91
CA ASP A 198 -16.36 -6.62 8.10
C ASP A 198 -16.08 -6.05 6.69
#